data_0c35ef9b21ac6fce1eeb44c4c0e1adae
#
_entry.id   0c35ef9b21ac6fce1eeb44c4c0e1adae
#
_cell.length_a   1.000
_cell.length_b   1.000
_cell.length_c   1.000
_cell.angle_alpha   90.00
_cell.angle_beta   90.00
_cell.angle_gamma   90.00
#
_symmetry.space_group_name_H-M   'P 1'
#
loop_
_entity.id
_entity.type
_entity.pdbx_description
1 polymer ?
#
loop_
_entity_poly.entity_id
_entity_poly.type
_entity_poly.pdbx_seq_one_letter_code
_entity_poly.pdbx_strand_id
1 'polypeptide(L)'
;MLRTIAALALVLACANAVRAQDWPTRTVTMVVPFPAGGPIDVVARILAPPMSESLGQQIIIENIGGAGGSSGSLRVAKAAPDGYQFLLGNSGTHTYSQLLTKKPPYSAAADFAPVAVFVENSKVLTTRKDFPADTLPEFIAYAKANQAKMQFGSAGAGSATHMTCVLLNSAIGIDVTHVPYRGTGPAMQDMMGGRIDYICDVISTALPLIRGNSIKAIASLSPARSRVLSGLATAHEQGLTGFDADAWNAFFLPRGTPEPIVRRLAKATSDALDLAWVRERLEDLGLNVPPPERRTPDYLAKLVVSELEKWAAPVKASGVSTD
;
A
#
# COMPACT_ATOMS: atom_id res chain seq x y z
N MET A 1 58.41 -6.59 -25.19
CA MET A 1 57.02 -6.30 -25.59
C MET A 1 56.02 -7.41 -25.20
N LEU A 2 56.23 -8.69 -25.52
CA LEU A 2 55.26 -9.75 -25.18
C LEU A 2 55.02 -9.93 -23.67
N ARG A 3 56.07 -9.80 -22.83
CA ARG A 3 55.98 -9.91 -21.37
C ARG A 3 55.24 -8.74 -20.69
N THR A 4 55.33 -7.55 -21.25
CA THR A 4 54.62 -6.35 -20.78
C THR A 4 53.14 -6.38 -21.14
N ILE A 5 52.79 -6.93 -22.31
CA ILE A 5 51.38 -7.12 -22.72
C ILE A 5 50.69 -8.20 -21.85
N ALA A 6 51.40 -9.30 -21.54
CA ALA A 6 50.87 -10.35 -20.67
C ALA A 6 50.65 -9.87 -19.24
N ALA A 7 51.52 -9.01 -18.70
CA ALA A 7 51.34 -8.42 -17.35
C ALA A 7 50.18 -7.43 -17.34
N LEU A 8 49.97 -6.64 -18.38
CA LEU A 8 48.85 -5.71 -18.47
C LEU A 8 47.52 -6.45 -18.64
N ALA A 9 47.47 -7.56 -19.39
CA ALA A 9 46.29 -8.41 -19.52
C ALA A 9 45.91 -9.10 -18.18
N LEU A 10 46.91 -9.50 -17.39
CA LEU A 10 46.69 -10.11 -16.08
C LEU A 10 46.13 -9.09 -15.05
N VAL A 11 46.60 -7.83 -15.10
CA VAL A 11 46.08 -6.75 -14.25
C VAL A 11 44.65 -6.36 -14.64
N LEU A 12 44.32 -6.34 -15.94
CA LEU A 12 42.95 -6.11 -16.41
C LEU A 12 42.02 -7.29 -16.08
N ALA A 13 42.50 -8.52 -16.07
CA ALA A 13 41.70 -9.69 -15.66
C ALA A 13 41.41 -9.71 -14.17
N CYS A 14 42.31 -9.21 -13.32
CA CYS A 14 42.10 -9.06 -11.89
C CYS A 14 41.14 -7.91 -11.53
N ALA A 15 41.02 -6.88 -12.37
CA ALA A 15 40.08 -5.75 -12.12
C ALA A 15 38.62 -6.12 -12.34
N ASN A 16 38.30 -7.22 -13.04
CA ASN A 16 36.91 -7.67 -13.21
C ASN A 16 36.41 -8.67 -12.17
N ALA A 17 37.25 -9.07 -11.21
CA ALA A 17 36.79 -9.79 -10.03
C ALA A 17 36.36 -8.81 -8.92
N VAL A 18 35.56 -7.78 -9.28
CA VAL A 18 34.68 -7.17 -8.32
C VAL A 18 33.68 -8.28 -7.98
N ARG A 19 33.98 -9.05 -6.93
CA ARG A 19 33.01 -9.92 -6.28
C ARG A 19 31.80 -9.03 -6.03
N ALA A 20 30.67 -9.38 -6.65
CA ALA A 20 29.40 -8.85 -6.23
C ALA A 20 29.37 -9.06 -4.71
N GLN A 21 29.57 -7.97 -3.97
CA GLN A 21 29.62 -8.01 -2.50
C GLN A 21 28.33 -8.71 -2.10
N ASP A 22 28.43 -9.79 -1.30
CA ASP A 22 27.28 -10.58 -0.89
C ASP A 22 26.31 -9.66 -0.15
N TRP A 23 25.44 -8.97 -0.88
CA TRP A 23 24.43 -8.11 -0.29
C TRP A 23 23.31 -9.00 0.33
N PRO A 24 22.84 -8.65 1.53
CA PRO A 24 23.28 -7.62 2.46
C PRO A 24 24.39 -8.13 3.41
N THR A 25 25.33 -7.26 3.80
CA THR A 25 26.38 -7.54 4.80
C THR A 25 26.12 -6.86 6.15
N ARG A 26 25.07 -6.07 6.28
CA ARG A 26 24.64 -5.36 7.46
C ARG A 26 23.12 -5.22 7.49
N THR A 27 22.58 -4.76 8.60
CA THR A 27 21.14 -4.49 8.77
C THR A 27 20.57 -3.66 7.64
N VAL A 28 19.38 -4.06 7.18
CA VAL A 28 18.60 -3.38 6.12
C VAL A 28 17.41 -2.68 6.76
N THR A 29 17.07 -1.49 6.28
CA THR A 29 15.93 -0.71 6.81
C THR A 29 14.73 -0.80 5.86
N MET A 30 13.62 -1.30 6.37
CA MET A 30 12.31 -1.23 5.72
C MET A 30 11.59 0.04 6.17
N VAL A 31 11.46 1.02 5.30
CA VAL A 31 10.71 2.24 5.57
C VAL A 31 9.22 1.97 5.34
N VAL A 32 8.45 2.13 6.41
CA VAL A 32 6.98 2.08 6.40
C VAL A 32 6.46 3.52 6.42
N PRO A 33 5.79 4.02 5.37
CA PRO A 33 5.43 5.44 5.23
C PRO A 33 4.19 5.83 6.03
N PHE A 34 3.85 5.08 7.09
CA PHE A 34 2.71 5.31 7.97
C PHE A 34 3.09 5.01 9.43
N PRO A 35 2.32 5.54 10.41
CA PRO A 35 2.56 5.28 11.83
C PRO A 35 2.51 3.79 12.18
N ALA A 36 3.24 3.43 13.23
CA ALA A 36 3.21 2.09 13.81
C ALA A 36 1.80 1.70 14.27
N GLY A 37 1.47 0.40 14.18
CA GLY A 37 0.17 -0.16 14.51
C GLY A 37 -0.90 -0.01 13.42
N GLY A 38 -0.60 0.69 12.32
CA GLY A 38 -1.48 0.73 11.14
C GLY A 38 -1.40 -0.57 10.31
N PRO A 39 -2.32 -0.76 9.33
CA PRO A 39 -2.42 -2.01 8.55
C PRO A 39 -1.12 -2.37 7.83
N ILE A 40 -0.42 -1.39 7.30
CA ILE A 40 0.83 -1.58 6.58
C ILE A 40 1.97 -1.96 7.53
N ASP A 41 2.03 -1.39 8.74
CA ASP A 41 3.00 -1.74 9.77
C ASP A 41 2.82 -3.18 10.28
N VAL A 42 1.57 -3.62 10.42
CA VAL A 42 1.27 -5.02 10.81
C VAL A 42 1.83 -6.00 9.76
N VAL A 43 1.62 -5.72 8.47
CA VAL A 43 2.16 -6.56 7.39
C VAL A 43 3.69 -6.53 7.37
N ALA A 44 4.30 -5.35 7.54
CA ALA A 44 5.75 -5.21 7.64
C ALA A 44 6.34 -6.10 8.75
N ARG A 45 5.70 -6.15 9.93
CA ARG A 45 6.12 -6.97 11.07
C ARG A 45 5.91 -8.47 10.87
N ILE A 46 4.97 -8.88 10.02
CA ILE A 46 4.80 -10.28 9.63
C ILE A 46 5.91 -10.70 8.67
N LEU A 47 6.27 -9.85 7.70
CA LEU A 47 7.23 -10.18 6.64
C LEU A 47 8.69 -9.99 7.04
N ALA A 48 9.02 -9.02 7.91
CA ALA A 48 10.40 -8.69 8.24
C ALA A 48 11.20 -9.87 8.84
N PRO A 49 10.68 -10.70 9.78
CA PRO A 49 11.43 -11.84 10.31
C PRO A 49 11.81 -12.88 9.26
N PRO A 50 10.89 -13.46 8.47
CA PRO A 50 11.25 -14.48 7.49
C PRO A 50 12.09 -13.91 6.33
N MET A 51 11.89 -12.65 5.94
CA MET A 51 12.78 -11.99 4.99
C MET A 51 14.19 -11.79 5.57
N SER A 52 14.32 -11.47 6.85
CA SER A 52 15.61 -11.37 7.53
C SER A 52 16.36 -12.69 7.52
N GLU A 53 15.66 -13.79 7.77
CA GLU A 53 16.21 -15.15 7.69
C GLU A 53 16.68 -15.49 6.28
N SER A 54 15.85 -15.24 5.24
CA SER A 54 16.21 -15.47 3.84
C SER A 54 17.39 -14.61 3.37
N LEU A 55 17.52 -13.38 3.85
CA LEU A 55 18.62 -12.47 3.51
C LEU A 55 19.90 -12.75 4.29
N GLY A 56 19.81 -13.41 5.46
CA GLY A 56 20.93 -13.61 6.39
C GLY A 56 21.32 -12.34 7.17
N GLN A 57 20.50 -11.29 7.14
CA GLN A 57 20.71 -10.01 7.83
C GLN A 57 19.38 -9.47 8.35
N GLN A 58 19.43 -8.79 9.49
CA GLN A 58 18.24 -8.23 10.12
C GLN A 58 17.60 -7.14 9.26
N ILE A 59 16.27 -7.19 9.10
CA ILE A 59 15.47 -6.08 8.63
C ILE A 59 14.87 -5.34 9.84
N ILE A 60 15.17 -4.06 9.94
CA ILE A 60 14.52 -3.16 10.93
C ILE A 60 13.43 -2.34 10.25
N ILE A 61 12.35 -2.07 10.98
CA ILE A 61 11.22 -1.28 10.49
C ILE A 61 11.36 0.14 11.02
N GLU A 62 11.31 1.11 10.10
CA GLU A 62 11.28 2.54 10.43
C GLU A 62 9.96 3.15 9.94
N ASN A 63 9.12 3.63 10.87
CA ASN A 63 7.84 4.25 10.54
C ASN A 63 8.02 5.76 10.30
N ILE A 64 7.79 6.22 9.06
CA ILE A 64 7.91 7.64 8.66
C ILE A 64 6.59 8.09 8.04
N GLY A 65 5.64 8.45 8.89
CA GLY A 65 4.32 8.93 8.45
C GLY A 65 4.33 10.39 7.99
N GLY A 66 3.27 10.78 7.30
CA GLY A 66 2.98 12.16 6.88
C GLY A 66 2.64 12.29 5.40
N ALA A 67 1.84 13.29 5.06
CA ALA A 67 1.41 13.62 3.69
C ALA A 67 0.89 12.40 2.90
N GLY A 68 -0.02 11.60 3.50
CA GLY A 68 -0.57 10.40 2.86
C GLY A 68 0.45 9.30 2.55
N GLY A 69 1.63 9.31 3.22
CA GLY A 69 2.74 8.39 3.00
C GLY A 69 3.85 8.97 2.10
N SER A 70 3.66 10.16 1.53
CA SER A 70 4.65 10.77 0.62
C SER A 70 5.96 11.13 1.33
N SER A 71 5.94 11.45 2.63
CA SER A 71 7.16 11.78 3.39
C SER A 71 8.14 10.62 3.47
N GLY A 72 7.68 9.42 3.86
CA GLY A 72 8.50 8.22 3.91
C GLY A 72 8.93 7.75 2.52
N SER A 73 8.05 7.87 1.53
CA SER A 73 8.36 7.51 0.14
C SER A 73 9.46 8.40 -0.44
N LEU A 74 9.38 9.73 -0.23
CA LEU A 74 10.40 10.67 -0.67
C LEU A 74 11.77 10.40 -0.04
N ARG A 75 11.78 10.01 1.24
CA ARG A 75 13.03 9.63 1.90
C ARG A 75 13.73 8.49 1.18
N VAL A 76 13.00 7.44 0.82
CA VAL A 76 13.58 6.29 0.10
C VAL A 76 13.93 6.67 -1.34
N ALA A 77 13.11 7.45 -2.04
CA ALA A 77 13.43 7.94 -3.38
C ALA A 77 14.78 8.67 -3.45
N LYS A 78 15.18 9.34 -2.35
CA LYS A 78 16.44 10.09 -2.24
C LYS A 78 17.56 9.32 -1.53
N ALA A 79 17.32 8.08 -1.11
CA ALA A 79 18.34 7.27 -0.45
C ALA A 79 19.39 6.77 -1.44
N ALA A 80 20.54 6.34 -0.92
CA ALA A 80 21.56 5.69 -1.73
C ALA A 80 21.01 4.41 -2.37
N PRO A 81 21.31 4.14 -3.65
CA PRO A 81 20.82 2.94 -4.35
C PRO A 81 21.69 1.70 -4.03
N ASP A 82 22.02 1.51 -2.75
CA ASP A 82 22.88 0.43 -2.26
C ASP A 82 22.10 -0.76 -1.66
N GLY A 83 20.76 -0.67 -1.66
CA GLY A 83 19.86 -1.71 -1.17
C GLY A 83 19.61 -1.71 0.34
N TYR A 84 20.26 -0.86 1.12
CA TYR A 84 20.12 -0.86 2.58
C TYR A 84 18.93 -0.07 3.11
N GLN A 85 18.20 0.63 2.25
CA GLN A 85 16.89 1.17 2.55
C GLN A 85 15.92 0.79 1.45
N PHE A 86 14.76 0.25 1.79
CA PHE A 86 13.68 -0.01 0.86
C PHE A 86 12.34 0.42 1.44
N LEU A 87 11.40 0.73 0.55
CA LEU A 87 10.09 1.26 0.89
C LEU A 87 9.04 0.16 0.84
N LEU A 88 8.16 0.13 1.80
CA LEU A 88 6.86 -0.48 1.70
C LEU A 88 5.88 0.54 1.10
N GLY A 89 5.74 0.54 -0.23
CA GLY A 89 4.83 1.41 -0.95
C GLY A 89 3.47 0.76 -1.19
N ASN A 90 2.51 1.55 -1.65
CA ASN A 90 1.16 1.09 -1.98
C ASN A 90 0.51 1.94 -3.07
N SER A 91 -0.71 1.59 -3.49
CA SER A 91 -1.51 2.37 -4.45
C SER A 91 -1.68 3.84 -4.05
N GLY A 92 -1.76 4.17 -2.75
CA GLY A 92 -1.80 5.54 -2.27
C GLY A 92 -0.54 6.32 -2.64
N THR A 93 0.62 5.78 -2.30
CA THR A 93 1.92 6.45 -2.50
C THR A 93 2.41 6.40 -3.94
N HIS A 94 2.05 5.36 -4.72
CA HIS A 94 2.58 5.14 -6.07
C HIS A 94 1.56 5.32 -7.20
N THR A 95 0.30 5.61 -6.87
CA THR A 95 -0.74 5.95 -7.86
C THR A 95 -1.43 7.26 -7.49
N TYR A 96 -2.20 7.27 -6.40
CA TYR A 96 -3.09 8.39 -6.11
C TYR A 96 -2.36 9.69 -5.77
N SER A 97 -1.31 9.65 -4.93
CA SER A 97 -0.52 10.85 -4.59
C SER A 97 0.12 11.50 -5.80
N GLN A 98 0.44 10.71 -6.84
CA GLN A 98 1.01 11.21 -8.09
C GLN A 98 -0.02 11.98 -8.94
N LEU A 99 -1.28 11.58 -8.86
CA LEU A 99 -2.38 12.14 -9.67
C LEU A 99 -3.07 13.33 -9.00
N LEU A 100 -2.96 13.44 -7.67
CA LEU A 100 -3.62 14.49 -6.87
C LEU A 100 -2.83 15.79 -6.78
N THR A 101 -1.53 15.74 -7.04
CA THR A 101 -0.60 16.86 -6.87
C THR A 101 -0.02 17.30 -8.21
N LYS A 102 -0.08 18.60 -8.53
CA LYS A 102 0.53 19.15 -9.77
C LYS A 102 2.04 18.96 -9.81
N LYS A 103 2.70 18.95 -8.65
CA LYS A 103 4.14 18.75 -8.50
C LYS A 103 4.42 17.69 -7.45
N PRO A 104 4.27 16.39 -7.79
CA PRO A 104 4.58 15.32 -6.86
C PRO A 104 6.03 15.42 -6.36
N PRO A 105 6.29 15.19 -5.06
CA PRO A 105 7.64 15.30 -4.51
C PRO A 105 8.62 14.24 -5.03
N TYR A 106 8.11 13.21 -5.66
CA TYR A 106 8.84 12.13 -6.36
C TYR A 106 7.98 11.59 -7.52
N SER A 107 8.60 10.89 -8.44
CA SER A 107 7.92 10.13 -9.50
C SER A 107 7.87 8.64 -9.14
N ALA A 108 6.67 8.09 -8.98
CA ALA A 108 6.49 6.67 -8.65
C ALA A 108 7.11 5.73 -9.70
N ALA A 109 7.04 6.09 -10.99
CA ALA A 109 7.57 5.29 -12.07
C ALA A 109 9.07 5.52 -12.34
N ALA A 110 9.63 6.69 -11.96
CA ALA A 110 10.97 7.07 -12.35
C ALA A 110 12.01 7.08 -11.22
N ASP A 111 11.59 7.27 -9.95
CA ASP A 111 12.51 7.44 -8.83
C ASP A 111 12.73 6.16 -8.03
N PHE A 112 12.07 5.05 -8.42
CA PHE A 112 12.16 3.78 -7.73
C PHE A 112 12.55 2.63 -8.67
N ALA A 113 13.18 1.62 -8.10
CA ALA A 113 13.32 0.28 -8.67
C ALA A 113 12.25 -0.63 -8.03
N PRO A 114 11.26 -1.10 -8.79
CA PRO A 114 10.21 -1.98 -8.28
C PRO A 114 10.80 -3.35 -7.89
N VAL A 115 10.29 -3.94 -6.80
CA VAL A 115 10.77 -5.22 -6.26
C VAL A 115 9.71 -6.31 -6.40
N ALA A 116 8.61 -6.20 -5.65
CA ALA A 116 7.54 -7.20 -5.69
C ALA A 116 6.23 -6.65 -5.11
N VAL A 117 5.10 -7.03 -5.69
CA VAL A 117 3.81 -6.97 -4.99
C VAL A 117 3.79 -8.10 -3.96
N PHE A 118 3.39 -7.82 -2.73
CA PHE A 118 3.37 -8.83 -1.67
C PHE A 118 1.98 -9.08 -1.08
N VAL A 119 1.06 -8.11 -1.10
CA VAL A 119 -0.35 -8.31 -0.77
C VAL A 119 -1.25 -7.39 -1.58
N GLU A 120 -2.47 -7.85 -1.82
CA GLU A 120 -3.60 -7.09 -2.31
C GLU A 120 -4.60 -6.92 -1.17
N ASN A 121 -5.16 -5.71 -1.05
CA ASN A 121 -6.01 -5.33 0.08
C ASN A 121 -7.44 -5.11 -0.38
N SER A 122 -8.34 -5.91 0.14
CA SER A 122 -9.76 -5.63 0.02
C SER A 122 -10.16 -4.46 0.91
N LYS A 123 -11.03 -3.62 0.39
CA LYS A 123 -11.56 -2.44 1.07
C LYS A 123 -12.95 -2.70 1.60
N VAL A 124 -13.30 -1.98 2.67
CA VAL A 124 -14.62 -2.03 3.29
C VAL A 124 -15.09 -0.62 3.64
N LEU A 125 -16.34 -0.30 3.31
CA LEU A 125 -17.02 0.87 3.83
C LEU A 125 -17.45 0.57 5.26
N THR A 126 -16.87 1.31 6.20
CA THR A 126 -17.22 1.22 7.63
C THR A 126 -17.81 2.53 8.13
N THR A 127 -18.72 2.44 9.09
CA THR A 127 -19.35 3.58 9.74
C THR A 127 -19.25 3.46 11.26
N ARG A 128 -19.49 4.59 11.98
CA ARG A 128 -19.71 4.54 13.41
C ARG A 128 -20.89 3.60 13.76
N LYS A 129 -20.86 3.02 14.96
CA LYS A 129 -21.78 1.95 15.35
C LYS A 129 -23.27 2.37 15.30
N ASP A 130 -23.56 3.60 15.65
CA ASP A 130 -24.92 4.17 15.70
C ASP A 130 -25.36 4.83 14.38
N PHE A 131 -24.59 4.64 13.30
CA PHE A 131 -24.94 5.17 11.98
C PHE A 131 -26.28 4.57 11.50
N PRO A 132 -27.23 5.39 10.98
CA PRO A 132 -28.58 4.93 10.66
C PRO A 132 -28.67 4.26 9.28
N ALA A 133 -27.74 3.35 8.96
CA ALA A 133 -27.76 2.48 7.79
C ALA A 133 -27.02 1.18 8.09
N ASP A 134 -27.48 0.07 7.53
CA ASP A 134 -26.87 -1.25 7.61
C ASP A 134 -26.51 -1.81 6.23
N THR A 135 -26.99 -1.19 5.16
CA THR A 135 -26.74 -1.56 3.77
C THR A 135 -26.23 -0.37 2.95
N LEU A 136 -25.60 -0.65 1.79
CA LEU A 136 -25.12 0.41 0.89
C LEU A 136 -26.27 1.29 0.35
N PRO A 137 -27.42 0.76 -0.09
CA PRO A 137 -28.55 1.61 -0.49
C PRO A 137 -29.04 2.54 0.62
N GLU A 138 -29.14 2.07 1.86
CA GLU A 138 -29.52 2.91 3.02
C GLU A 138 -28.45 3.98 3.31
N PHE A 139 -27.15 3.60 3.26
CA PHE A 139 -26.05 4.54 3.38
C PHE A 139 -26.14 5.64 2.32
N ILE A 140 -26.36 5.27 1.06
CA ILE A 140 -26.48 6.23 -0.06
C ILE A 140 -27.67 7.18 0.17
N ALA A 141 -28.82 6.66 0.57
CA ALA A 141 -30.00 7.47 0.84
C ALA A 141 -29.77 8.48 1.97
N TYR A 142 -29.20 7.99 3.10
CA TYR A 142 -28.87 8.84 4.24
C TYR A 142 -27.82 9.89 3.90
N ALA A 143 -26.75 9.48 3.20
CA ALA A 143 -25.65 10.37 2.84
C ALA A 143 -26.12 11.49 1.90
N LYS A 144 -26.94 11.19 0.90
CA LYS A 144 -27.53 12.21 0.01
C LYS A 144 -28.37 13.24 0.75
N ALA A 145 -29.09 12.83 1.77
CA ALA A 145 -29.93 13.71 2.58
C ALA A 145 -29.13 14.56 3.61
N ASN A 146 -27.95 14.09 4.03
CA ASN A 146 -27.21 14.65 5.16
C ASN A 146 -25.76 15.06 4.83
N GLN A 147 -25.30 14.98 3.59
CA GLN A 147 -23.89 15.16 3.20
C GLN A 147 -23.20 16.41 3.77
N ALA A 148 -23.94 17.53 3.90
CA ALA A 148 -23.40 18.78 4.45
C ALA A 148 -23.02 18.70 5.94
N LYS A 149 -23.50 17.68 6.67
CA LYS A 149 -23.23 17.45 8.09
C LYS A 149 -22.31 16.25 8.34
N MET A 150 -22.09 15.45 7.30
CA MET A 150 -21.26 14.24 7.41
C MET A 150 -19.78 14.56 7.22
N GLN A 151 -18.96 13.69 7.79
CA GLN A 151 -17.51 13.73 7.65
C GLN A 151 -16.94 12.32 7.42
N PHE A 152 -15.93 12.19 6.57
CA PHE A 152 -15.20 10.93 6.42
C PHE A 152 -13.72 11.09 6.78
N GLY A 153 -13.16 10.04 7.37
CA GLY A 153 -11.77 10.00 7.77
C GLY A 153 -10.88 9.24 6.79
N SER A 154 -9.58 9.52 6.83
CA SER A 154 -8.58 8.77 6.08
C SER A 154 -7.22 8.75 6.79
N ALA A 155 -6.27 7.96 6.24
CA ALA A 155 -4.88 7.96 6.68
C ALA A 155 -4.06 9.20 6.23
N GLY A 156 -4.75 10.23 5.76
CA GLY A 156 -4.17 11.48 5.26
C GLY A 156 -4.52 11.74 3.79
N ALA A 157 -4.44 13.01 3.39
CA ALA A 157 -4.69 13.42 2.01
C ALA A 157 -3.79 12.64 1.03
N GLY A 158 -4.36 12.15 -0.07
CA GLY A 158 -3.66 11.33 -1.06
C GLY A 158 -3.43 9.86 -0.68
N SER A 159 -3.78 9.45 0.55
CA SER A 159 -3.68 8.03 0.94
C SER A 159 -4.71 7.17 0.20
N ALA A 160 -4.46 5.85 0.15
CA ALA A 160 -5.40 4.90 -0.47
C ALA A 160 -6.79 4.94 0.18
N THR A 161 -6.88 5.14 1.51
CA THR A 161 -8.17 5.27 2.22
C THR A 161 -8.90 6.56 1.87
N HIS A 162 -8.17 7.68 1.69
CA HIS A 162 -8.75 8.92 1.19
C HIS A 162 -9.37 8.72 -0.19
N MET A 163 -8.60 8.22 -1.13
CA MET A 163 -9.05 8.07 -2.52
C MET A 163 -10.17 7.06 -2.69
N THR A 164 -10.16 5.98 -1.91
CA THR A 164 -11.27 5.02 -1.91
C THR A 164 -12.61 5.70 -1.54
N CYS A 165 -12.62 6.53 -0.48
CA CYS A 165 -13.84 7.26 -0.11
C CYS A 165 -14.21 8.33 -1.14
N VAL A 166 -13.22 9.05 -1.71
CA VAL A 166 -13.48 10.02 -2.78
C VAL A 166 -14.12 9.36 -4.00
N LEU A 167 -13.59 8.21 -4.42
CA LEU A 167 -14.16 7.45 -5.55
C LEU A 167 -15.56 6.93 -5.24
N LEU A 168 -15.79 6.42 -4.02
CA LEU A 168 -17.12 6.00 -3.57
C LEU A 168 -18.09 7.18 -3.61
N ASN A 169 -17.71 8.31 -3.01
CA ASN A 169 -18.53 9.52 -2.96
C ASN A 169 -18.90 10.02 -4.36
N SER A 170 -17.92 10.04 -5.27
CA SER A 170 -18.15 10.40 -6.67
C SER A 170 -19.10 9.43 -7.37
N ALA A 171 -18.89 8.11 -7.17
CA ALA A 171 -19.73 7.07 -7.80
C ALA A 171 -21.20 7.11 -7.33
N ILE A 172 -21.45 7.51 -6.09
CA ILE A 172 -22.80 7.61 -5.52
C ILE A 172 -23.39 9.03 -5.56
N GLY A 173 -22.61 10.02 -6.02
CA GLY A 173 -23.05 11.40 -6.23
C GLY A 173 -23.25 12.17 -4.93
N ILE A 174 -22.29 12.12 -3.99
CA ILE A 174 -22.27 12.90 -2.76
C ILE A 174 -20.96 13.69 -2.62
N ASP A 175 -21.02 14.81 -1.90
CA ASP A 175 -19.87 15.63 -1.52
C ASP A 175 -19.83 15.77 0.00
N VAL A 176 -18.91 15.07 0.66
CA VAL A 176 -18.77 14.98 2.10
C VAL A 176 -17.41 15.49 2.53
N THR A 177 -17.36 16.23 3.62
CA THR A 177 -16.12 16.82 4.16
C THR A 177 -15.11 15.74 4.56
N HIS A 178 -13.88 15.87 4.04
CA HIS A 178 -12.76 15.01 4.38
C HIS A 178 -12.02 15.50 5.64
N VAL A 179 -11.74 14.58 6.57
CA VAL A 179 -10.91 14.81 7.77
C VAL A 179 -9.65 13.96 7.66
N PRO A 180 -8.48 14.55 7.34
CA PRO A 180 -7.22 13.80 7.22
C PRO A 180 -6.60 13.52 8.59
N TYR A 181 -6.17 12.28 8.81
CA TYR A 181 -5.42 11.85 10.00
C TYR A 181 -4.00 11.41 9.62
N ARG A 182 -3.13 11.24 10.62
CA ARG A 182 -1.76 10.69 10.42
C ARG A 182 -1.74 9.16 10.41
N GLY A 183 -2.79 8.52 9.83
CA GLY A 183 -2.98 7.08 9.76
C GLY A 183 -4.40 6.67 10.10
N THR A 184 -4.79 5.43 9.81
CA THR A 184 -6.17 4.95 10.04
C THR A 184 -6.49 4.73 11.52
N GLY A 185 -5.51 4.44 12.36
CA GLY A 185 -5.73 4.23 13.80
C GLY A 185 -6.44 5.41 14.49
N PRO A 186 -5.88 6.63 14.44
CA PRO A 186 -6.56 7.82 14.97
C PRO A 186 -7.92 8.10 14.33
N ALA A 187 -8.06 7.88 13.01
CA ALA A 187 -9.33 8.04 12.31
C ALA A 187 -10.41 7.08 12.84
N MET A 188 -10.05 5.81 13.08
CA MET A 188 -10.96 4.80 13.65
C MET A 188 -11.39 5.17 15.07
N GLN A 189 -10.49 5.72 15.89
CA GLN A 189 -10.84 6.20 17.23
C GLN A 189 -11.87 7.32 17.18
N ASP A 190 -11.69 8.29 16.27
CA ASP A 190 -12.63 9.40 16.10
C ASP A 190 -13.97 8.93 15.49
N MET A 191 -13.96 7.92 14.62
CA MET A 191 -15.19 7.31 14.12
C MET A 191 -15.96 6.59 15.23
N MET A 192 -15.29 5.81 16.08
CA MET A 192 -15.90 5.18 17.26
C MET A 192 -16.42 6.21 18.26
N GLY A 193 -15.76 7.36 18.37
CA GLY A 193 -16.18 8.49 19.19
C GLY A 193 -17.26 9.38 18.58
N GLY A 194 -17.73 9.06 17.35
CA GLY A 194 -18.80 9.82 16.66
C GLY A 194 -18.37 11.17 16.09
N ARG A 195 -17.05 11.45 16.00
CA ARG A 195 -16.55 12.71 15.41
C ARG A 195 -16.53 12.71 13.90
N ILE A 196 -16.43 11.53 13.30
CA ILE A 196 -16.57 11.31 11.85
C ILE A 196 -17.54 10.15 11.62
N ASP A 197 -18.17 10.11 10.44
CA ASP A 197 -19.28 9.19 10.17
C ASP A 197 -18.81 7.87 9.55
N TYR A 198 -17.81 7.91 8.65
CA TYR A 198 -17.37 6.72 7.92
C TYR A 198 -15.91 6.79 7.47
N ILE A 199 -15.38 5.63 7.14
CA ILE A 199 -14.05 5.43 6.54
C ILE A 199 -14.15 4.30 5.51
N CYS A 200 -13.46 4.46 4.36
CA CYS A 200 -13.26 3.39 3.37
C CYS A 200 -11.88 2.76 3.66
N ASP A 201 -11.84 1.80 4.57
CA ASP A 201 -10.58 1.27 5.09
C ASP A 201 -10.22 -0.11 4.50
N VAL A 202 -9.02 -0.57 4.79
CA VAL A 202 -8.62 -1.95 4.53
C VAL A 202 -9.27 -2.88 5.56
N ILE A 203 -9.68 -4.06 5.11
CA ILE A 203 -10.34 -5.03 6.01
C ILE A 203 -9.45 -5.38 7.20
N SER A 204 -8.13 -5.48 7.03
CA SER A 204 -7.20 -5.85 8.10
C SER A 204 -7.24 -4.96 9.34
N THR A 205 -7.49 -3.66 9.18
CA THR A 205 -7.69 -2.73 10.33
C THR A 205 -9.10 -2.73 10.86
N ALA A 206 -10.07 -2.81 9.98
CA ALA A 206 -11.49 -2.75 10.36
C ALA A 206 -11.99 -4.04 11.02
N LEU A 207 -11.44 -5.20 10.64
CA LEU A 207 -11.93 -6.54 11.03
C LEU A 207 -12.04 -6.75 12.55
N PRO A 208 -11.04 -6.41 13.39
CA PRO A 208 -11.16 -6.56 14.83
C PRO A 208 -12.29 -5.71 15.42
N LEU A 209 -12.47 -4.49 14.90
CA LEU A 209 -13.50 -3.55 15.37
C LEU A 209 -14.90 -3.97 14.91
N ILE A 210 -15.01 -4.53 13.69
CA ILE A 210 -16.27 -5.11 13.16
C ILE A 210 -16.66 -6.33 14.01
N ARG A 211 -15.73 -7.27 14.23
CA ARG A 211 -15.97 -8.46 15.06
C ARG A 211 -16.30 -8.10 16.52
N GLY A 212 -15.65 -7.06 17.05
CA GLY A 212 -15.93 -6.51 18.38
C GLY A 212 -17.20 -5.64 18.45
N ASN A 213 -17.95 -5.51 17.35
CA ASN A 213 -19.16 -4.70 17.26
C ASN A 213 -18.95 -3.23 17.72
N SER A 214 -17.75 -2.69 17.49
CA SER A 214 -17.39 -1.29 17.78
C SER A 214 -17.70 -0.34 16.63
N ILE A 215 -17.75 -0.88 15.40
CA ILE A 215 -18.09 -0.18 14.16
C ILE A 215 -19.01 -1.08 13.32
N LYS A 216 -19.71 -0.49 12.32
CA LYS A 216 -20.47 -1.24 11.33
C LYS A 216 -19.68 -1.41 10.03
N ALA A 217 -19.83 -2.56 9.37
CA ALA A 217 -19.41 -2.77 7.99
C ALA A 217 -20.64 -2.69 7.07
N ILE A 218 -20.62 -1.79 6.10
CA ILE A 218 -21.76 -1.51 5.22
C ILE A 218 -21.66 -2.29 3.90
N ALA A 219 -20.48 -2.30 3.29
CA ALA A 219 -20.22 -3.01 2.02
C ALA A 219 -18.74 -3.35 1.87
N SER A 220 -18.44 -4.49 1.25
CA SER A 220 -17.13 -4.72 0.65
C SER A 220 -17.01 -3.85 -0.60
N LEU A 221 -15.92 -3.09 -0.71
CA LEU A 221 -15.62 -2.21 -1.85
C LEU A 221 -14.73 -2.90 -2.89
N SER A 222 -14.60 -4.21 -2.79
CA SER A 222 -13.84 -5.11 -3.67
C SER A 222 -14.79 -5.85 -4.63
N PRO A 223 -14.28 -6.37 -5.76
CA PRO A 223 -15.11 -7.11 -6.74
C PRO A 223 -15.72 -8.39 -6.15
N ALA A 224 -15.05 -9.01 -5.19
CA ALA A 224 -15.48 -10.25 -4.53
C ALA A 224 -15.62 -10.06 -3.01
N ARG A 225 -16.45 -10.91 -2.39
CA ARG A 225 -16.56 -10.95 -0.93
C ARG A 225 -15.26 -11.41 -0.30
N SER A 226 -14.89 -10.78 0.80
CA SER A 226 -13.74 -11.23 1.59
C SER A 226 -14.03 -12.53 2.33
N ARG A 227 -13.06 -13.45 2.36
CA ARG A 227 -13.16 -14.71 3.14
C ARG A 227 -13.43 -14.47 4.63
N VAL A 228 -12.83 -13.40 5.20
CA VAL A 228 -12.95 -13.08 6.63
C VAL A 228 -14.22 -12.30 6.98
N LEU A 229 -14.95 -11.79 5.96
CA LEU A 229 -16.24 -11.11 6.05
C LEU A 229 -17.21 -11.67 4.98
N SER A 230 -17.31 -12.98 4.86
CA SER A 230 -18.09 -13.67 3.81
C SER A 230 -19.58 -13.30 3.82
N GLY A 231 -20.13 -12.92 4.98
CA GLY A 231 -21.51 -12.43 5.11
C GLY A 231 -21.72 -11.01 4.60
N LEU A 232 -20.64 -10.22 4.38
CA LEU A 232 -20.75 -8.84 3.92
C LEU A 232 -20.86 -8.81 2.39
N ALA A 233 -21.98 -8.29 1.88
CA ALA A 233 -22.19 -8.12 0.44
C ALA A 233 -21.23 -7.05 -0.14
N THR A 234 -20.83 -7.26 -1.39
CA THR A 234 -20.01 -6.27 -2.13
C THR A 234 -20.86 -5.07 -2.54
N ALA A 235 -20.20 -3.95 -2.84
CA ALA A 235 -20.88 -2.78 -3.42
C ALA A 235 -21.58 -3.14 -4.75
N HIS A 236 -20.95 -4.03 -5.55
CA HIS A 236 -21.54 -4.54 -6.79
C HIS A 236 -22.84 -5.31 -6.53
N GLU A 237 -22.84 -6.25 -5.57
CA GLU A 237 -24.03 -7.03 -5.18
C GLU A 237 -25.14 -6.14 -4.59
N GLN A 238 -24.79 -5.00 -4.02
CA GLN A 238 -25.72 -4.01 -3.46
C GLN A 238 -26.12 -2.90 -4.46
N GLY A 239 -25.85 -3.07 -5.76
CA GLY A 239 -26.33 -2.21 -6.82
C GLY A 239 -25.34 -1.17 -7.36
N LEU A 240 -24.14 -1.01 -6.74
CA LEU A 240 -23.08 -0.15 -7.29
C LEU A 240 -22.21 -0.96 -8.26
N THR A 241 -22.77 -1.21 -9.45
CA THR A 241 -22.17 -2.10 -10.45
C THR A 241 -20.80 -1.62 -10.91
N GLY A 242 -19.81 -2.54 -10.94
CA GLY A 242 -18.46 -2.29 -11.45
C GLY A 242 -17.57 -1.48 -10.51
N PHE A 243 -18.00 -1.18 -9.28
CA PHE A 243 -17.14 -0.50 -8.33
C PHE A 243 -16.06 -1.46 -7.79
N ASP A 244 -14.81 -1.07 -7.97
CA ASP A 244 -13.62 -1.79 -7.52
C ASP A 244 -12.61 -0.81 -6.95
N ALA A 245 -12.33 -0.92 -5.66
CA ALA A 245 -11.39 -0.09 -4.93
C ALA A 245 -10.26 -0.91 -4.29
N ASP A 246 -9.99 -2.11 -4.76
CA ASP A 246 -8.88 -2.92 -4.29
C ASP A 246 -7.56 -2.15 -4.45
N ALA A 247 -6.69 -2.36 -3.49
CA ALA A 247 -5.40 -1.71 -3.42
C ALA A 247 -4.30 -2.76 -3.28
N TRP A 248 -3.09 -2.38 -3.60
CA TRP A 248 -1.92 -3.25 -3.52
C TRP A 248 -0.84 -2.64 -2.64
N ASN A 249 -0.01 -3.49 -2.05
CA ASN A 249 1.22 -3.10 -1.38
C ASN A 249 2.41 -3.81 -2.04
N ALA A 250 3.51 -3.10 -2.18
CA ALA A 250 4.69 -3.58 -2.86
C ALA A 250 5.97 -3.00 -2.23
N PHE A 251 7.08 -3.69 -2.43
CA PHE A 251 8.39 -3.18 -2.05
C PHE A 251 9.06 -2.45 -3.21
N PHE A 252 9.75 -1.37 -2.87
CA PHE A 252 10.49 -0.52 -3.79
C PHE A 252 11.86 -0.16 -3.23
N LEU A 253 12.85 -0.12 -4.08
CA LEU A 253 14.19 0.36 -3.80
C LEU A 253 14.41 1.72 -4.49
N PRO A 254 15.41 2.53 -4.11
CA PRO A 254 15.78 3.73 -4.85
C PRO A 254 16.14 3.40 -6.30
N ARG A 255 15.84 4.33 -7.21
CA ARG A 255 16.28 4.20 -8.62
C ARG A 255 17.80 3.98 -8.70
N GLY A 256 18.21 3.13 -9.63
CA GLY A 256 19.62 2.81 -9.84
C GLY A 256 20.19 1.76 -8.90
N THR A 257 19.37 1.19 -8.00
CA THR A 257 19.79 0.00 -7.23
C THR A 257 20.17 -1.13 -8.18
N PRO A 258 21.35 -1.78 -7.99
CA PRO A 258 21.81 -2.87 -8.84
C PRO A 258 20.79 -4.01 -8.93
N GLU A 259 20.57 -4.52 -10.14
CA GLU A 259 19.60 -5.59 -10.40
C GLU A 259 19.76 -6.83 -9.52
N PRO A 260 20.99 -7.32 -9.21
CA PRO A 260 21.16 -8.44 -8.29
C PRO A 260 20.57 -8.19 -6.90
N ILE A 261 20.64 -6.95 -6.39
CA ILE A 261 20.05 -6.56 -5.10
C ILE A 261 18.50 -6.57 -5.20
N VAL A 262 17.95 -6.01 -6.28
CA VAL A 262 16.49 -6.03 -6.54
C VAL A 262 15.97 -7.46 -6.56
N ARG A 263 16.62 -8.34 -7.32
CA ARG A 263 16.25 -9.76 -7.43
C ARG A 263 16.40 -10.51 -6.12
N ARG A 264 17.44 -10.23 -5.34
CA ARG A 264 17.65 -10.86 -4.02
C ARG A 264 16.55 -10.48 -3.04
N LEU A 265 16.14 -9.19 -3.00
CA LEU A 265 15.05 -8.72 -2.16
C LEU A 265 13.70 -9.29 -2.63
N ALA A 266 13.45 -9.33 -3.95
CA ALA A 266 12.25 -9.93 -4.52
C ALA A 266 12.15 -11.43 -4.17
N LYS A 267 13.27 -12.16 -4.25
CA LYS A 267 13.32 -13.57 -3.85
C LYS A 267 13.01 -13.74 -2.36
N ALA A 268 13.64 -12.96 -1.48
CA ALA A 268 13.39 -13.01 -0.05
C ALA A 268 11.91 -12.69 0.29
N THR A 269 11.30 -11.78 -0.46
CA THR A 269 9.86 -11.47 -0.35
C THR A 269 9.01 -12.68 -0.75
N SER A 270 9.31 -13.31 -1.89
CA SER A 270 8.55 -14.48 -2.35
C SER A 270 8.71 -15.67 -1.43
N ASP A 271 9.94 -15.96 -0.96
CA ASP A 271 10.23 -17.02 0.00
C ASP A 271 9.40 -16.84 1.30
N ALA A 272 9.34 -15.61 1.82
CA ALA A 272 8.54 -15.29 2.99
C ALA A 272 7.03 -15.53 2.76
N LEU A 273 6.50 -15.14 1.60
CA LEU A 273 5.10 -15.32 1.23
C LEU A 273 4.72 -16.79 0.95
N ASP A 274 5.69 -17.64 0.66
CA ASP A 274 5.47 -19.08 0.43
C ASP A 274 5.44 -19.89 1.73
N LEU A 275 5.82 -19.29 2.86
CA LEU A 275 5.66 -19.91 4.18
C LEU A 275 4.18 -20.01 4.57
N ALA A 276 3.72 -21.20 4.90
CA ALA A 276 2.31 -21.46 5.22
C ALA A 276 1.79 -20.53 6.33
N TRP A 277 2.54 -20.39 7.43
CA TRP A 277 2.14 -19.52 8.55
C TRP A 277 2.04 -18.04 8.18
N VAL A 278 2.91 -17.54 7.26
CA VAL A 278 2.84 -16.17 6.75
C VAL A 278 1.58 -15.98 5.95
N ARG A 279 1.32 -16.90 5.03
CA ARG A 279 0.12 -16.87 4.19
C ARG A 279 -1.15 -16.89 5.03
N GLU A 280 -1.27 -17.86 5.95
CA GLU A 280 -2.40 -17.95 6.87
C GLU A 280 -2.60 -16.64 7.66
N ARG A 281 -1.49 -16.10 8.21
CA ARG A 281 -1.57 -14.87 9.01
C ARG A 281 -2.05 -13.67 8.19
N LEU A 282 -1.62 -13.53 6.94
CA LEU A 282 -2.07 -12.47 6.03
C LEU A 282 -3.54 -12.68 5.62
N GLU A 283 -3.92 -13.91 5.29
CA GLU A 283 -5.29 -14.27 4.90
C GLU A 283 -6.28 -14.07 6.06
N ASP A 284 -5.90 -14.36 7.30
CA ASP A 284 -6.70 -14.12 8.52
C ASP A 284 -6.97 -12.63 8.76
N LEU A 285 -6.09 -11.77 8.25
CA LEU A 285 -6.26 -10.33 8.24
C LEU A 285 -7.11 -9.83 7.05
N GLY A 286 -7.58 -10.74 6.20
CA GLY A 286 -8.37 -10.39 5.00
C GLY A 286 -7.51 -9.83 3.86
N LEU A 287 -6.22 -10.15 3.85
CA LEU A 287 -5.29 -9.79 2.78
C LEU A 287 -5.16 -10.93 1.79
N ASN A 288 -5.03 -10.61 0.51
CA ASN A 288 -4.81 -11.59 -0.55
C ASN A 288 -3.32 -11.64 -0.90
N VAL A 289 -2.72 -12.81 -0.80
CA VAL A 289 -1.34 -13.03 -1.25
C VAL A 289 -1.36 -13.29 -2.75
N PRO A 290 -0.72 -12.43 -3.58
CA PRO A 290 -0.74 -12.61 -5.03
C PRO A 290 0.01 -13.88 -5.45
N PRO A 291 -0.34 -14.50 -6.60
CA PRO A 291 0.37 -15.64 -7.12
C PRO A 291 1.82 -15.27 -7.56
N PRO A 292 2.74 -16.24 -7.66
CA PRO A 292 4.17 -15.99 -7.88
C PRO A 292 4.50 -15.09 -9.09
N GLU A 293 3.77 -15.22 -10.19
CA GLU A 293 3.96 -14.42 -11.41
C GLU A 293 3.70 -12.93 -11.21
N ARG A 294 2.93 -12.55 -10.18
CA ARG A 294 2.64 -11.17 -9.80
C ARG A 294 3.61 -10.60 -8.76
N ARG A 295 4.52 -11.40 -8.24
CA ARG A 295 5.53 -11.03 -7.22
C ARG A 295 6.88 -10.67 -7.84
N THR A 296 6.91 -10.23 -9.09
CA THR A 296 8.13 -9.95 -9.84
C THR A 296 8.35 -8.45 -10.04
N PRO A 297 9.62 -8.00 -10.17
CA PRO A 297 9.92 -6.60 -10.49
C PRO A 297 9.25 -6.12 -11.78
N ASP A 298 9.25 -6.97 -12.82
CA ASP A 298 8.65 -6.63 -14.13
C ASP A 298 7.12 -6.47 -14.05
N TYR A 299 6.45 -7.33 -13.27
CA TYR A 299 5.02 -7.19 -13.04
C TYR A 299 4.72 -5.87 -12.31
N LEU A 300 5.45 -5.57 -11.24
CA LEU A 300 5.24 -4.36 -10.46
C LEU A 300 5.52 -3.09 -11.27
N ALA A 301 6.56 -3.10 -12.11
CA ALA A 301 6.85 -1.97 -13.02
C ALA A 301 5.66 -1.66 -13.94
N LYS A 302 5.09 -2.70 -14.56
CA LYS A 302 3.91 -2.57 -15.43
C LYS A 302 2.67 -2.16 -14.64
N LEU A 303 2.48 -2.71 -13.44
CA LEU A 303 1.35 -2.37 -12.56
C LEU A 303 1.35 -0.88 -12.21
N VAL A 304 2.49 -0.30 -11.79
CA VAL A 304 2.56 1.13 -11.45
C VAL A 304 2.13 2.00 -12.63
N VAL A 305 2.61 1.70 -13.84
CA VAL A 305 2.24 2.48 -15.05
C VAL A 305 0.75 2.32 -15.36
N SER A 306 0.25 1.09 -15.41
CA SER A 306 -1.16 0.83 -15.74
C SER A 306 -2.13 1.42 -14.70
N GLU A 307 -1.76 1.42 -13.42
CA GLU A 307 -2.55 2.04 -12.36
C GLU A 307 -2.57 3.57 -12.47
N LEU A 308 -1.45 4.20 -12.83
CA LEU A 308 -1.43 5.65 -13.10
C LEU A 308 -2.35 6.00 -14.28
N GLU A 309 -2.34 5.22 -15.34
CA GLU A 309 -3.22 5.41 -16.51
C GLU A 309 -4.70 5.17 -16.14
N LYS A 310 -4.99 4.04 -15.47
CA LYS A 310 -6.35 3.65 -15.03
C LYS A 310 -7.01 4.73 -14.17
N TRP A 311 -6.26 5.29 -13.23
CA TRP A 311 -6.79 6.22 -12.23
C TRP A 311 -6.73 7.69 -12.63
N ALA A 312 -6.03 8.06 -13.72
CA ALA A 312 -5.90 9.46 -14.15
C ALA A 312 -7.27 10.14 -14.40
N ALA A 313 -8.15 9.49 -15.14
CA ALA A 313 -9.48 10.05 -15.44
C ALA A 313 -10.41 10.08 -14.21
N PRO A 314 -10.57 8.99 -13.42
CA PRO A 314 -11.36 9.00 -12.18
C PRO A 314 -10.90 10.04 -11.16
N VAL A 315 -9.58 10.16 -10.92
CA VAL A 315 -9.04 11.15 -9.99
C VAL A 315 -9.33 12.56 -10.47
N LYS A 316 -9.12 12.84 -11.75
CA LYS A 316 -9.45 14.15 -12.33
C LYS A 316 -10.94 14.48 -12.23
N ALA A 317 -11.80 13.51 -12.48
CA ALA A 317 -13.26 13.68 -12.41
C ALA A 317 -13.75 13.93 -10.98
N SER A 318 -13.04 13.44 -9.95
CA SER A 318 -13.38 13.69 -8.54
C SER A 318 -13.17 15.14 -8.11
N GLY A 319 -12.43 15.95 -8.88
CA GLY A 319 -12.13 17.35 -8.55
C GLY A 319 -11.19 17.53 -7.34
N VAL A 320 -10.72 16.44 -6.72
CA VAL A 320 -9.85 16.50 -5.55
C VAL A 320 -8.42 16.83 -5.96
N SER A 321 -7.80 17.79 -5.27
CA SER A 321 -6.38 18.13 -5.36
C SER A 321 -5.79 18.22 -3.95
N THR A 322 -4.51 17.96 -3.81
CA THR A 322 -3.74 18.14 -2.57
C THR A 322 -2.85 19.39 -2.61
N ASP A 323 -2.96 20.20 -3.67
CA ASP A 323 -2.27 21.49 -3.84
C ASP A 323 -2.99 22.64 -3.14
#